data_eab9e4b1bd96d7793138fb373340ef66
#
_entry.id   eab9e4b1bd96d7793138fb373340ef66
#
_cell.length_a   1.000
_cell.length_b   1.000
_cell.length_c   1.000
_cell.angle_alpha   90.00
_cell.angle_beta   90.00
_cell.angle_gamma   90.00
#
_symmetry.space_group_name_H-M   'P 1'
#
loop_
_entity.id
_entity.type
_entity.pdbx_description
1 polymer ?
#
loop_
_entity_poly.entity_id
_entity_poly.type
_entity_poly.pdbx_seq_one_letter_code
_entity_poly.pdbx_strand_id
1 'polypeptide(L)'
;SMDYIYQDMDGQTALITRASNLAVKKGLLVITSAGNEGNDDWRYITAPADGKGNITVGSVKSDYNISPFSSQGPTADNRIKPDLVALGQGTILLTSNGDISQANGTSFSAPLITGFSAGIWQSHPEFTNLEVVDYLHNLGTRFDEPDYYFGYGIPIYLTEQDSLIETDTTILSLSEFTTNH
;
A
#
# COMPACT_ATOMS: atom_id res chain seq x y z
N SER A 1 16.83 16.34 12.00
CA SER A 1 15.42 16.29 11.64
C SER A 1 15.13 17.43 10.67
N MET A 2 14.55 17.17 9.55
CA MET A 2 14.00 18.23 8.72
C MET A 2 12.63 18.53 9.33
N ASP A 3 12.47 19.72 9.91
CA ASP A 3 11.25 20.12 10.60
C ASP A 3 10.19 20.54 9.56
N TYR A 4 9.61 19.55 8.85
CA TYR A 4 8.46 19.79 7.99
C TYR A 4 7.21 19.98 8.82
N ILE A 5 6.35 20.89 8.36
CA ILE A 5 5.00 21.10 8.90
C ILE A 5 3.98 20.49 7.92
N TYR A 6 2.72 20.37 8.34
CA TYR A 6 1.69 19.75 7.48
C TYR A 6 1.53 20.46 6.13
N GLN A 7 1.67 21.79 6.10
CA GLN A 7 1.58 22.57 4.86
C GLN A 7 2.65 22.18 3.82
N ASP A 8 3.77 21.59 4.26
CA ASP A 8 4.84 21.13 3.38
C ASP A 8 4.51 19.77 2.72
N MET A 9 3.44 19.10 3.18
CA MET A 9 2.95 17.83 2.60
C MET A 9 2.09 18.11 1.35
N ASP A 10 2.57 18.92 0.45
CA ASP A 10 1.91 19.45 -0.75
C ASP A 10 2.38 18.78 -2.05
N GLY A 11 3.23 17.78 -1.95
CA GLY A 11 3.80 17.05 -3.08
C GLY A 11 4.92 17.81 -3.81
N GLN A 12 5.48 18.90 -3.24
CA GLN A 12 6.53 19.67 -3.92
C GLN A 12 7.49 20.41 -2.98
N THR A 13 7.10 20.70 -1.75
CA THR A 13 7.95 21.49 -0.82
C THR A 13 9.06 20.64 -0.22
N ALA A 14 8.77 19.45 0.30
CA ALA A 14 9.76 18.60 0.91
C ALA A 14 10.82 18.11 -0.10
N LEU A 15 12.11 18.23 0.27
CA LEU A 15 13.21 17.85 -0.63
C LEU A 15 13.15 16.39 -1.06
N ILE A 16 12.84 15.48 -0.12
CA ILE A 16 12.74 14.04 -0.42
C ILE A 16 11.53 13.74 -1.34
N THR A 17 10.44 14.48 -1.21
CA THR A 17 9.27 14.39 -2.10
C THR A 17 9.63 14.83 -3.53
N ARG A 18 10.41 15.92 -3.65
CA ARG A 18 10.91 16.36 -4.97
C ARG A 18 11.80 15.31 -5.63
N ALA A 19 12.64 14.63 -4.85
CA ALA A 19 13.47 13.53 -5.35
C ALA A 19 12.62 12.34 -5.81
N SER A 20 11.59 11.95 -5.04
CA SER A 20 10.61 10.94 -5.42
C SER A 20 9.90 11.29 -6.72
N ASN A 21 9.38 12.53 -6.83
CA ASN A 21 8.72 13.01 -8.06
C ASN A 21 9.65 12.99 -9.28
N LEU A 22 10.94 13.28 -9.08
CA LEU A 22 11.92 13.20 -10.16
C LEU A 22 12.13 11.75 -10.63
N ALA A 23 12.17 10.80 -9.70
CA ALA A 23 12.26 9.37 -10.01
C ALA A 23 11.03 8.92 -10.83
N VAL A 24 9.82 9.31 -10.39
CA VAL A 24 8.57 9.05 -11.14
C VAL A 24 8.64 9.61 -12.56
N LYS A 25 9.08 10.87 -12.72
CA LYS A 25 9.26 11.50 -14.04
C LYS A 25 10.29 10.80 -14.95
N LYS A 26 11.19 10.01 -14.35
CA LYS A 26 12.17 9.19 -15.07
C LYS A 26 11.66 7.78 -15.39
N GLY A 27 10.40 7.51 -15.14
CA GLY A 27 9.77 6.23 -15.43
C GLY A 27 9.89 5.18 -14.31
N LEU A 28 10.39 5.53 -13.11
CA LEU A 28 10.39 4.61 -11.99
C LEU A 28 8.99 4.55 -11.35
N LEU A 29 8.54 3.34 -11.03
CA LEU A 29 7.40 3.15 -10.15
C LEU A 29 7.90 3.28 -8.70
N VAL A 30 7.54 4.37 -8.05
CA VAL A 30 7.97 4.67 -6.68
C VAL A 30 6.85 4.30 -5.72
N ILE A 31 7.16 3.40 -4.78
CA ILE A 31 6.23 2.97 -3.73
C ILE A 31 6.82 3.36 -2.38
N THR A 32 6.02 3.99 -1.54
CA THR A 32 6.44 4.50 -0.23
C THR A 32 5.41 4.18 0.84
N SER A 33 5.88 3.97 2.06
CA SER A 33 5.01 3.83 3.23
C SER A 33 4.37 5.18 3.60
N ALA A 34 3.14 5.15 4.09
CA ALA A 34 2.39 6.36 4.47
C ALA A 34 2.97 7.07 5.70
N GLY A 35 3.57 6.31 6.61
CA GLY A 35 4.01 6.75 7.94
C GLY A 35 3.24 6.00 9.04
N ASN A 36 3.70 6.13 10.28
CA ASN A 36 3.14 5.41 11.42
C ASN A 36 2.62 6.35 12.53
N GLU A 37 2.26 7.57 12.14
CA GLU A 37 1.85 8.65 13.04
C GLU A 37 0.33 8.78 13.17
N GLY A 38 -0.47 7.79 12.67
CA GLY A 38 -1.93 7.87 12.64
C GLY A 38 -2.62 8.05 13.98
N ASN A 39 -2.01 7.58 15.07
CA ASN A 39 -2.47 7.75 16.45
C ASN A 39 -1.69 8.81 17.26
N ASP A 40 -0.78 9.54 16.60
CA ASP A 40 -0.03 10.64 17.20
C ASP A 40 -0.68 12.00 16.85
N ASP A 41 -0.19 13.08 17.44
CA ASP A 41 -0.68 14.45 17.17
C ASP A 41 -0.52 14.85 15.70
N TRP A 42 0.50 14.33 15.02
CA TRP A 42 0.74 14.56 13.59
C TRP A 42 -0.33 13.91 12.71
N ARG A 43 -0.67 12.64 12.91
CA ARG A 43 -1.63 11.77 12.23
C ARG A 43 -1.52 11.65 10.70
N TYR A 44 -0.97 12.62 10.01
CA TYR A 44 -0.95 12.69 8.56
C TYR A 44 0.21 11.88 7.95
N ILE A 45 0.13 11.67 6.64
CA ILE A 45 1.24 11.12 5.86
C ILE A 45 2.49 11.95 6.04
N THR A 46 3.65 11.33 5.86
CA THR A 46 4.96 11.97 5.97
C THR A 46 5.70 11.94 4.64
N ALA A 47 6.53 12.95 4.36
CA ALA A 47 7.33 12.97 3.13
C ALA A 47 8.25 11.73 3.05
N PRO A 48 8.34 11.04 1.87
CA PRO A 48 7.86 11.45 0.56
C PRO A 48 6.46 10.90 0.19
N ALA A 49 5.65 10.44 1.15
CA ALA A 49 4.33 9.87 0.90
C ALA A 49 3.34 10.86 0.26
N ASP A 50 3.58 12.17 0.43
CA ASP A 50 2.83 13.25 -0.21
C ASP A 50 3.15 13.43 -1.71
N GLY A 51 4.07 12.63 -2.28
CA GLY A 51 4.52 12.77 -3.66
C GLY A 51 3.42 12.62 -4.72
N LYS A 52 3.69 13.17 -5.91
CA LYS A 52 2.80 13.11 -7.07
C LYS A 52 3.22 11.96 -7.98
N GLY A 53 2.33 10.98 -8.17
CA GLY A 53 2.58 9.82 -9.02
C GLY A 53 3.39 8.68 -8.36
N ASN A 54 3.78 8.82 -7.10
CA ASN A 54 4.19 7.68 -6.28
C ASN A 54 2.96 6.97 -5.69
N ILE A 55 3.07 5.69 -5.39
CA ILE A 55 2.08 4.94 -4.62
C ILE A 55 2.44 5.04 -3.13
N THR A 56 1.54 5.58 -2.35
CA THR A 56 1.65 5.65 -0.89
C THR A 56 0.82 4.54 -0.26
N VAL A 57 1.43 3.74 0.60
CA VAL A 57 0.81 2.54 1.15
C VAL A 57 0.57 2.69 2.65
N GLY A 58 -0.71 2.63 3.02
CA GLY A 58 -1.16 2.56 4.41
C GLY A 58 -1.20 1.11 4.93
N SER A 59 -1.54 0.97 6.21
CA SER A 59 -1.53 -0.32 6.90
C SER A 59 -2.92 -0.74 7.35
N VAL A 60 -3.26 -2.01 7.08
CA VAL A 60 -4.41 -2.70 7.65
C VAL A 60 -3.98 -3.88 8.53
N LYS A 61 -4.91 -4.35 9.36
CA LYS A 61 -4.82 -5.59 10.13
C LYS A 61 -5.31 -6.78 9.30
N SER A 62 -5.18 -8.00 9.85
CA SER A 62 -5.68 -9.23 9.23
C SER A 62 -7.20 -9.29 9.08
N ASP A 63 -7.94 -8.48 9.84
CA ASP A 63 -9.39 -8.30 9.75
C ASP A 63 -9.80 -7.19 8.76
N TYR A 64 -8.86 -6.71 7.96
CA TYR A 64 -9.01 -5.63 6.96
C TYR A 64 -9.36 -4.24 7.53
N ASN A 65 -9.41 -4.08 8.86
CA ASN A 65 -9.55 -2.77 9.48
C ASN A 65 -8.23 -2.00 9.42
N ILE A 66 -8.34 -0.66 9.33
CA ILE A 66 -7.16 0.20 9.32
C ILE A 66 -6.34 0.01 10.61
N SER A 67 -5.02 -0.02 10.49
CA SER A 67 -4.15 -0.03 11.66
C SER A 67 -4.16 1.34 12.33
N PRO A 68 -4.36 1.45 13.64
CA PRO A 68 -4.47 2.75 14.31
C PRO A 68 -3.28 3.68 14.08
N PHE A 69 -2.09 3.12 13.89
CA PHE A 69 -0.87 3.87 13.64
C PHE A 69 -0.72 4.33 12.17
N SER A 70 -1.51 3.78 11.22
CA SER A 70 -1.35 4.14 9.81
C SER A 70 -1.61 5.62 9.59
N SER A 71 -0.61 6.35 9.10
CA SER A 71 -0.78 7.74 8.72
C SER A 71 -1.81 7.90 7.61
N GLN A 72 -2.56 9.00 7.66
CA GLN A 72 -3.73 9.27 6.82
C GLN A 72 -3.58 10.57 6.04
N GLY A 73 -4.43 10.74 5.03
CA GLY A 73 -4.59 12.01 4.32
C GLY A 73 -5.56 12.98 5.03
N PRO A 74 -5.93 14.05 4.31
CA PRO A 74 -5.44 14.41 2.97
C PRO A 74 -4.00 14.89 2.96
N THR A 75 -3.42 15.08 1.77
CA THR A 75 -2.25 15.94 1.61
C THR A 75 -2.63 17.40 1.86
N ALA A 76 -1.65 18.29 2.06
CA ALA A 76 -1.91 19.72 2.27
C ALA A 76 -2.59 20.39 1.06
N ASP A 77 -2.43 19.82 -0.14
CA ASP A 77 -3.10 20.22 -1.38
C ASP A 77 -4.36 19.37 -1.71
N ASN A 78 -4.94 18.70 -0.69
CA ASN A 78 -6.20 17.96 -0.71
C ASN A 78 -6.25 16.73 -1.64
N ARG A 79 -5.12 16.09 -1.96
CA ARG A 79 -5.12 14.79 -2.65
C ARG A 79 -5.43 13.66 -1.68
N ILE A 80 -6.07 12.61 -2.21
CA ILE A 80 -6.24 11.34 -1.50
C ILE A 80 -4.87 10.70 -1.32
N LYS A 81 -4.54 10.38 -0.08
CA LYS A 81 -3.43 9.55 0.37
C LYS A 81 -3.89 8.87 1.69
N PRO A 82 -3.40 7.65 1.98
CA PRO A 82 -2.60 6.80 1.11
C PRO A 82 -3.32 6.48 -0.21
N ASP A 83 -2.61 5.93 -1.21
CA ASP A 83 -3.23 5.45 -2.44
C ASP A 83 -3.87 4.08 -2.21
N LEU A 84 -3.14 3.18 -1.56
CA LEU A 84 -3.53 1.79 -1.31
C LEU A 84 -3.20 1.40 0.12
N VAL A 85 -3.77 0.29 0.57
CA VAL A 85 -3.44 -0.32 1.87
C VAL A 85 -3.11 -1.80 1.70
N ALA A 86 -2.26 -2.32 2.59
CA ALA A 86 -1.95 -3.74 2.70
C ALA A 86 -1.67 -4.12 4.16
N LEU A 87 -1.54 -5.42 4.44
CA LEU A 87 -1.24 -5.92 5.77
C LEU A 87 0.08 -5.33 6.29
N GLY A 88 0.03 -4.63 7.42
CA GLY A 88 1.20 -4.04 8.06
C GLY A 88 1.14 -4.10 9.58
N GLN A 89 0.07 -4.68 10.15
CA GLN A 89 -0.03 -4.95 11.58
C GLN A 89 -0.09 -6.45 11.84
N GLY A 90 0.81 -6.93 12.70
CA GLY A 90 0.97 -8.35 12.97
C GLY A 90 1.64 -9.11 11.81
N THR A 91 2.42 -8.41 10.99
CA THR A 91 3.12 -9.02 9.87
C THR A 91 4.18 -9.98 10.35
N ILE A 92 4.10 -11.22 9.88
CA ILE A 92 5.10 -12.26 10.18
C ILE A 92 6.36 -12.00 9.34
N LEU A 93 7.49 -12.03 9.99
CA LEU A 93 8.80 -11.81 9.36
C LEU A 93 9.87 -12.75 9.93
N LEU A 94 10.94 -12.91 9.16
CA LEU A 94 12.15 -13.59 9.60
C LEU A 94 13.14 -12.54 10.12
N THR A 95 13.63 -12.73 11.33
CA THR A 95 14.65 -11.84 11.89
C THR A 95 16.04 -12.15 11.33
N SER A 96 16.99 -11.26 11.56
CA SER A 96 18.41 -11.49 11.18
C SER A 96 19.04 -12.72 11.82
N ASN A 97 18.49 -13.21 12.93
CA ASN A 97 18.95 -14.41 13.63
C ASN A 97 18.28 -15.70 13.12
N GLY A 98 17.33 -15.58 12.16
CA GLY A 98 16.57 -16.71 11.63
C GLY A 98 15.32 -17.06 12.43
N ASP A 99 14.95 -16.29 13.44
CA ASP A 99 13.75 -16.50 14.23
C ASP A 99 12.52 -15.91 13.53
N ILE A 100 11.36 -16.52 13.72
CA ILE A 100 10.06 -15.97 13.30
C ILE A 100 9.60 -14.97 14.33
N SER A 101 9.21 -13.78 13.89
CA SER A 101 8.70 -12.70 14.74
C SER A 101 7.53 -12.00 14.07
N GLN A 102 6.88 -11.10 14.81
CA GLN A 102 5.85 -10.22 14.29
C GLN A 102 6.26 -8.76 14.45
N ALA A 103 5.89 -7.93 13.48
CA ALA A 103 6.13 -6.49 13.53
C ALA A 103 4.94 -5.70 12.98
N ASN A 104 4.93 -4.41 13.31
CA ASN A 104 3.90 -3.46 12.88
C ASN A 104 4.56 -2.28 12.17
N GLY A 105 3.93 -1.79 11.11
CA GLY A 105 4.36 -0.60 10.39
C GLY A 105 3.89 -0.61 8.94
N THR A 106 3.63 0.56 8.39
CA THR A 106 3.37 0.76 6.95
C THR A 106 4.57 0.33 6.10
N SER A 107 5.76 0.26 6.71
CA SER A 107 6.98 -0.29 6.08
C SER A 107 6.90 -1.79 5.74
N PHE A 108 5.94 -2.53 6.34
CA PHE A 108 5.65 -3.93 5.97
C PHE A 108 4.54 -4.03 4.93
N SER A 109 3.65 -3.04 4.85
CA SER A 109 2.62 -2.96 3.81
C SER A 109 3.21 -2.61 2.44
N ALA A 110 4.12 -1.64 2.39
CA ALA A 110 4.70 -1.14 1.15
C ALA A 110 5.38 -2.24 0.29
N PRO A 111 6.19 -3.16 0.81
CA PRO A 111 6.79 -4.24 0.02
C PRO A 111 5.76 -5.24 -0.54
N LEU A 112 4.60 -5.44 0.10
CA LEU A 112 3.53 -6.27 -0.45
C LEU A 112 2.96 -5.64 -1.71
N ILE A 113 2.66 -4.34 -1.67
CA ILE A 113 2.22 -3.60 -2.86
C ILE A 113 3.33 -3.55 -3.92
N THR A 114 4.60 -3.43 -3.52
CA THR A 114 5.72 -3.47 -4.46
C THR A 114 5.78 -4.79 -5.23
N GLY A 115 5.68 -5.92 -4.52
CA GLY A 115 5.66 -7.25 -5.16
C GLY A 115 4.45 -7.42 -6.07
N PHE A 116 3.26 -7.02 -5.61
CA PHE A 116 2.03 -7.06 -6.41
C PHE A 116 2.16 -6.19 -7.68
N SER A 117 2.65 -4.97 -7.54
CA SER A 117 2.88 -4.05 -8.66
C SER A 117 3.88 -4.59 -9.69
N ALA A 118 4.93 -5.27 -9.24
CA ALA A 118 5.89 -5.91 -10.13
C ALA A 118 5.23 -7.02 -10.97
N GLY A 119 4.35 -7.83 -10.36
CA GLY A 119 3.56 -8.84 -11.06
C GLY A 119 2.63 -8.23 -12.11
N ILE A 120 1.91 -7.16 -11.75
CA ILE A 120 1.04 -6.41 -12.68
C ILE A 120 1.87 -5.86 -13.85
N TRP A 121 2.98 -5.19 -13.57
CA TRP A 121 3.81 -4.61 -14.62
C TRP A 121 4.45 -5.67 -15.52
N GLN A 122 4.79 -6.82 -14.97
CA GLN A 122 5.26 -7.96 -15.75
C GLN A 122 4.19 -8.50 -16.72
N SER A 123 2.92 -8.49 -16.31
CA SER A 123 1.80 -8.94 -17.16
C SER A 123 1.36 -7.89 -18.18
N HIS A 124 1.74 -6.62 -17.97
CA HIS A 124 1.45 -5.48 -18.85
C HIS A 124 2.72 -4.69 -19.15
N PRO A 125 3.69 -5.28 -19.87
CA PRO A 125 4.99 -4.67 -20.13
C PRO A 125 4.93 -3.40 -21.00
N GLU A 126 3.81 -3.15 -21.66
CA GLU A 126 3.53 -1.94 -22.43
C GLU A 126 3.17 -0.73 -21.58
N PHE A 127 2.78 -0.94 -20.30
CA PHE A 127 2.39 0.17 -19.44
C PHE A 127 3.59 1.03 -19.03
N THR A 128 3.37 2.32 -18.99
CA THR A 128 4.23 3.25 -18.27
C THR A 128 4.06 3.09 -16.76
N ASN A 129 4.97 3.63 -15.97
CA ASN A 129 4.85 3.62 -14.51
C ASN A 129 3.55 4.28 -14.02
N LEU A 130 3.06 5.33 -14.67
CA LEU A 130 1.82 6.00 -14.30
C LEU A 130 0.58 5.18 -14.69
N GLU A 131 0.60 4.49 -15.83
CA GLU A 131 -0.48 3.56 -16.19
C GLU A 131 -0.56 2.38 -15.21
N VAL A 132 0.58 1.91 -14.67
CA VAL A 132 0.57 0.93 -13.57
C VAL A 132 -0.07 1.51 -12.31
N VAL A 133 0.21 2.76 -11.96
CA VAL A 133 -0.43 3.44 -10.81
C VAL A 133 -1.95 3.49 -10.99
N ASP A 134 -2.41 3.96 -12.15
CA ASP A 134 -3.85 4.06 -12.45
C ASP A 134 -4.51 2.68 -12.46
N TYR A 135 -3.84 1.67 -13.01
CA TYR A 135 -4.34 0.29 -13.03
C TYR A 135 -4.49 -0.26 -11.60
N LEU A 136 -3.50 -0.03 -10.74
CA LEU A 136 -3.55 -0.46 -9.33
C LEU A 136 -4.66 0.23 -8.54
N HIS A 137 -4.94 1.50 -8.79
CA HIS A 137 -6.09 2.20 -8.21
C HIS A 137 -7.41 1.52 -8.61
N ASN A 138 -7.55 1.15 -9.91
CA ASN A 138 -8.75 0.46 -10.41
C ASN A 138 -8.95 -0.94 -9.81
N LEU A 139 -7.88 -1.61 -9.36
CA LEU A 139 -7.96 -2.89 -8.66
C LEU A 139 -8.32 -2.74 -7.18
N GLY A 140 -8.36 -1.51 -6.66
CA GLY A 140 -8.63 -1.23 -5.26
C GLY A 140 -10.08 -1.52 -4.87
N THR A 141 -10.29 -2.16 -3.71
CA THR A 141 -11.61 -2.51 -3.17
C THR A 141 -12.51 -1.30 -2.89
N ARG A 142 -11.99 -0.08 -2.98
CA ARG A 142 -12.69 1.20 -2.76
C ARG A 142 -12.54 2.16 -3.94
N PHE A 143 -12.33 1.63 -5.14
CA PHE A 143 -12.10 2.47 -6.33
C PHE A 143 -13.19 3.52 -6.54
N ASP A 144 -14.48 3.16 -6.35
CA ASP A 144 -15.59 4.07 -6.55
C ASP A 144 -15.78 5.12 -5.44
N GLU A 145 -15.31 4.82 -4.22
CA GLU A 145 -15.44 5.68 -3.04
C GLU A 145 -14.15 5.71 -2.21
N PRO A 146 -13.04 6.26 -2.76
CA PRO A 146 -11.78 6.34 -2.06
C PRO A 146 -11.84 7.36 -0.91
N ASP A 147 -11.12 7.08 0.18
CA ASP A 147 -11.07 7.95 1.35
C ASP A 147 -9.63 8.24 1.82
N TYR A 148 -9.49 9.06 2.88
CA TYR A 148 -8.20 9.46 3.40
C TYR A 148 -7.53 8.44 4.34
N TYR A 149 -8.17 7.31 4.63
CA TYR A 149 -7.66 6.24 5.49
C TYR A 149 -7.18 5.05 4.66
N PHE A 150 -8.01 4.61 3.70
CA PHE A 150 -7.78 3.44 2.88
C PHE A 150 -7.29 3.78 1.47
N GLY A 151 -7.40 5.03 1.04
CA GLY A 151 -7.22 5.38 -0.35
C GLY A 151 -8.21 4.63 -1.23
N TYR A 152 -7.73 4.04 -2.32
CA TYR A 152 -8.52 3.16 -3.18
C TYR A 152 -8.69 1.73 -2.61
N GLY A 153 -8.16 1.47 -1.42
CA GLY A 153 -8.34 0.21 -0.70
C GLY A 153 -7.22 -0.82 -0.94
N ILE A 154 -7.57 -2.09 -0.78
CA ILE A 154 -6.66 -3.22 -1.01
C ILE A 154 -6.77 -3.61 -2.48
N PRO A 155 -5.68 -3.65 -3.25
CA PRO A 155 -5.74 -4.07 -4.64
C PRO A 155 -5.97 -5.59 -4.73
N ILE A 156 -6.95 -6.00 -5.54
CA ILE A 156 -7.30 -7.40 -5.79
C ILE A 156 -7.21 -7.65 -7.30
N TYR A 157 -6.45 -8.67 -7.68
CA TYR A 157 -6.40 -9.15 -9.05
C TYR A 157 -7.13 -10.48 -9.14
N LEU A 158 -8.32 -10.46 -9.73
CA LEU A 158 -9.10 -11.67 -9.98
C LEU A 158 -8.76 -12.20 -11.37
N THR A 159 -8.39 -13.46 -11.44
CA THR A 159 -8.26 -14.19 -12.72
C THR A 159 -9.63 -14.71 -13.16
N GLU A 160 -9.79 -15.04 -14.45
CA GLU A 160 -11.01 -15.68 -14.93
C GLU A 160 -11.31 -16.99 -14.17
N GLN A 161 -10.29 -17.67 -13.67
CA GLN A 161 -10.43 -18.87 -12.84
C GLN A 161 -11.02 -18.57 -11.46
N ASP A 162 -10.69 -17.43 -10.86
CA ASP A 162 -11.22 -17.04 -9.55
C ASP A 162 -12.72 -16.71 -9.62
N SER A 163 -13.20 -16.19 -10.75
CA SER A 163 -14.63 -15.93 -10.98
C SER A 163 -15.48 -17.21 -11.10
N LEU A 164 -14.86 -18.35 -11.36
CA LEU A 164 -15.54 -19.67 -11.42
C LEU A 164 -15.66 -20.32 -10.04
N ILE A 165 -14.85 -19.89 -9.05
CA ILE A 165 -14.85 -20.47 -7.70
C ILE A 165 -16.01 -19.92 -6.85
N GLU A 166 -16.51 -18.72 -7.13
CA GLU A 166 -17.65 -18.14 -6.41
C GLU A 166 -18.99 -18.87 -6.66
N THR A 167 -19.06 -19.77 -7.65
CA THR A 167 -20.27 -20.55 -7.96
C THR A 167 -20.31 -21.94 -7.32
N ASP A 168 -19.21 -22.41 -6.73
CA ASP A 168 -19.15 -23.72 -6.08
C ASP A 168 -18.81 -23.54 -4.59
N THR A 169 -19.86 -23.50 -3.75
CA THR A 169 -19.78 -23.43 -2.29
C THR A 169 -19.30 -24.74 -1.65
N THR A 170 -18.25 -25.34 -2.18
CA THR A 170 -17.57 -26.44 -1.54
C THR A 170 -16.34 -25.90 -0.81
N ILE A 171 -16.54 -25.55 0.46
CA ILE A 171 -15.48 -25.22 1.40
C ILE A 171 -14.56 -26.44 1.50
N LEU A 172 -13.40 -26.39 0.83
CA LEU A 172 -12.31 -27.29 1.16
C LEU A 172 -11.81 -26.92 2.56
N SER A 173 -12.23 -27.70 3.54
CA SER A 173 -11.75 -27.55 4.91
C SER A 173 -10.25 -27.86 4.95
N LEU A 174 -9.46 -27.02 5.64
CA LEU A 174 -8.02 -27.19 5.89
C LEU A 174 -7.66 -28.47 6.70
N SER A 175 -8.58 -29.43 6.84
CA SER A 175 -8.37 -30.69 7.55
C SER A 175 -7.67 -31.78 6.74
N GLU A 176 -7.41 -31.58 5.44
CA GLU A 176 -6.78 -32.62 4.60
C GLU A 176 -5.24 -32.52 4.47
N PHE A 177 -4.61 -31.54 5.13
CA PHE A 177 -3.13 -31.39 5.09
C PHE A 177 -2.39 -32.01 6.28
N THR A 178 -3.06 -32.74 7.15
CA THR A 178 -2.39 -33.46 8.23
C THR A 178 -2.65 -34.97 8.10
N THR A 179 -1.92 -35.63 7.24
CA THR A 179 -1.44 -37.03 7.42
C THR A 179 -0.64 -37.43 6.19
N ASN A 180 0.67 -37.42 6.33
CA ASN A 180 1.61 -38.47 5.86
C ASN A 180 3.04 -37.94 5.93
N HIS A 181 3.65 -38.09 7.08
CA HIS A 181 4.98 -38.71 7.33
C HIS A 181 5.35 -38.49 8.77
#